data_d22a70037f1b426cc077d29ce25e466d
#
_entry.id   d22a70037f1b426cc077d29ce25e466d
#
_cell.length_a   1.000
_cell.length_b   1.000
_cell.length_c   1.000
_cell.angle_alpha   90.00
_cell.angle_beta   90.00
_cell.angle_gamma   90.00
#
_symmetry.space_group_name_H-M   'P 1'
#
loop_
_entity.id
_entity.type
_entity.pdbx_description
1 polymer ?
#
loop_
_entity_poly.entity_id
_entity_poly.type
_entity_poly.pdbx_seq_one_letter_code
_entity_poly.pdbx_strand_id
1 'polypeptide(L)'
;MSWLTNIPPKIRALVNKPNVPEHLWKQCPGCEQMIFHRELDAALQVCQHCGHHMRISAPRRIEIMMDDDSWHAIDLPQPVSDPLKFRDRKRYSERIKENRSATGDNDAILVAEG
;
A
#
# COMPACT_ATOMS: atom_id res chain seq x y z
N MET A 1 -9.46 -43.54 -6.52
CA MET A 1 -8.32 -43.92 -5.67
C MET A 1 -7.28 -42.84 -5.76
N SER A 2 -7.17 -42.02 -4.73
CA SER A 2 -6.28 -40.86 -4.73
C SER A 2 -4.91 -41.25 -4.16
N TRP A 3 -3.90 -41.46 -5.01
CA TRP A 3 -2.54 -41.81 -4.64
C TRP A 3 -1.79 -40.63 -3.96
N LEU A 4 -2.35 -39.41 -4.05
CA LEU A 4 -1.77 -38.18 -3.48
C LEU A 4 -1.92 -38.09 -1.96
N THR A 5 -2.72 -38.94 -1.32
CA THR A 5 -2.94 -38.89 0.14
C THR A 5 -1.89 -39.62 0.95
N ASN A 6 -0.99 -40.37 0.30
CA ASN A 6 -0.01 -41.26 0.96
C ASN A 6 1.44 -40.75 0.86
N ILE A 7 1.66 -39.45 0.79
CA ILE A 7 3.01 -38.86 0.79
C ILE A 7 3.54 -38.88 2.22
N PRO A 8 4.68 -39.56 2.46
CA PRO A 8 5.28 -39.63 3.79
C PRO A 8 5.63 -38.24 4.33
N PRO A 9 5.55 -38.01 5.65
CA PRO A 9 5.69 -36.68 6.26
C PRO A 9 7.05 -36.01 5.97
N LYS A 10 8.09 -36.77 5.69
CA LYS A 10 9.41 -36.24 5.31
C LYS A 10 9.42 -35.54 3.93
N ILE A 11 8.55 -35.92 3.02
CA ILE A 11 8.44 -35.27 1.70
C ILE A 11 7.52 -34.07 1.77
N ARG A 12 6.54 -34.03 2.68
CA ARG A 12 5.74 -32.83 2.96
C ARG A 12 6.54 -31.64 3.45
N ALA A 13 7.62 -31.87 4.18
CA ALA A 13 8.51 -30.82 4.66
C ALA A 13 9.39 -30.23 3.53
N LEU A 14 9.63 -31.00 2.46
CA LEU A 14 10.39 -30.54 1.28
C LEU A 14 9.53 -29.78 0.26
N VAL A 15 8.22 -29.90 0.34
CA VAL A 15 7.24 -29.13 -0.46
C VAL A 15 6.73 -27.93 0.33
N ASN A 16 7.55 -27.38 1.22
CA ASN A 16 7.31 -26.01 1.68
C ASN A 16 7.45 -25.12 0.47
N LYS A 17 6.29 -24.74 -0.09
CA LYS A 17 6.22 -23.64 -1.06
C LYS A 17 6.98 -22.48 -0.42
N PRO A 18 8.03 -21.94 -1.06
CA PRO A 18 8.65 -20.73 -0.56
C PRO A 18 7.48 -19.75 -0.33
N ASN A 19 7.42 -19.17 0.84
CA ASN A 19 6.43 -18.15 1.16
C ASN A 19 6.76 -16.95 0.25
N VAL A 20 6.28 -17.02 -0.98
CA VAL A 20 6.42 -15.95 -1.96
C VAL A 20 5.52 -14.86 -1.43
N PRO A 21 6.04 -13.71 -1.01
CA PRO A 21 5.22 -12.61 -0.53
C PRO A 21 4.17 -12.30 -1.58
N GLU A 22 2.91 -12.27 -1.20
CA GLU A 22 1.76 -12.08 -2.11
C GLU A 22 1.82 -10.75 -2.89
N HIS A 23 2.78 -9.89 -2.55
CA HIS A 23 2.94 -8.53 -3.09
C HIS A 23 4.14 -8.34 -4.01
N LEU A 24 4.79 -9.42 -4.48
CA LEU A 24 5.94 -9.29 -5.40
C LEU A 24 5.55 -8.74 -6.78
N TRP A 25 4.31 -8.95 -7.19
CA TRP A 25 3.81 -8.56 -8.49
C TRP A 25 2.59 -7.67 -8.35
N LYS A 26 2.53 -6.62 -9.17
CA LYS A 26 1.39 -5.71 -9.26
C LYS A 26 0.87 -5.67 -10.69
N GLN A 27 -0.43 -5.82 -10.85
CA GLN A 27 -1.08 -5.70 -12.14
C GLN A 27 -1.32 -4.23 -12.48
N CYS A 28 -0.92 -3.84 -13.68
CA CYS A 28 -1.18 -2.50 -14.20
C CYS A 28 -2.68 -2.37 -14.58
N PRO A 29 -3.42 -1.37 -14.08
CA PRO A 29 -4.81 -1.18 -14.45
C PRO A 29 -5.01 -0.67 -15.87
N GLY A 30 -3.95 -0.16 -16.54
CA GLY A 30 -4.03 0.36 -17.90
C GLY A 30 -3.79 -0.68 -18.98
N CYS A 31 -2.88 -1.62 -18.77
CA CYS A 31 -2.50 -2.64 -19.78
C CYS A 31 -2.60 -4.07 -19.26
N GLU A 32 -3.04 -4.27 -18.00
CA GLU A 32 -3.22 -5.56 -17.34
C GLU A 32 -1.94 -6.42 -17.21
N GLN A 33 -0.78 -5.90 -17.62
CA GLN A 33 0.49 -6.58 -17.48
C GLN A 33 0.93 -6.64 -16.02
N MET A 34 1.55 -7.76 -15.66
CA MET A 34 2.15 -7.95 -14.34
C MET A 34 3.53 -7.32 -14.32
N ILE A 35 3.77 -6.49 -13.30
CA ILE A 35 5.03 -5.77 -13.12
C ILE A 35 5.62 -6.17 -11.78
N PHE A 36 6.92 -6.41 -11.76
CA PHE A 36 7.62 -6.70 -10.52
C PHE A 36 7.70 -5.43 -9.64
N HIS A 37 7.36 -5.58 -8.38
CA HIS A 37 7.26 -4.47 -7.43
C HIS A 37 8.52 -3.58 -7.41
N ARG A 38 9.73 -4.17 -7.41
CA ARG A 38 10.99 -3.40 -7.41
C ARG A 38 11.21 -2.58 -8.69
N GLU A 39 10.81 -3.13 -9.83
CA GLU A 39 10.90 -2.41 -11.11
C GLU A 39 9.92 -1.25 -11.15
N LEU A 40 8.74 -1.46 -10.60
CA LEU A 40 7.71 -0.42 -10.48
C LEU A 40 8.14 0.70 -9.54
N ASP A 41 8.77 0.37 -8.41
CA ASP A 41 9.32 1.36 -7.48
C ASP A 41 10.48 2.15 -8.09
N ALA A 42 11.38 1.48 -8.81
CA ALA A 42 12.47 2.14 -9.54
C ALA A 42 11.95 3.07 -10.66
N ALA A 43 10.81 2.72 -11.28
CA ALA A 43 10.12 3.53 -12.28
C ALA A 43 9.14 4.56 -11.67
N LEU A 44 9.25 4.87 -10.37
CA LEU A 44 8.41 5.84 -9.67
C LEU A 44 6.90 5.57 -9.84
N GLN A 45 6.50 4.30 -9.78
CA GLN A 45 5.12 3.84 -9.95
C GLN A 45 4.54 4.12 -11.35
N VAL A 46 5.38 4.24 -12.38
CA VAL A 46 4.97 4.35 -13.78
C VAL A 46 5.13 3.00 -14.47
N CYS A 47 4.10 2.55 -15.14
CA CYS A 47 4.12 1.32 -15.90
C CYS A 47 5.08 1.42 -17.10
N GLN A 48 6.08 0.55 -17.18
CA GLN A 48 7.06 0.54 -18.27
C GLN A 48 6.46 0.07 -19.61
N HIS A 49 5.31 -0.65 -19.58
CA HIS A 49 4.67 -1.18 -20.78
C HIS A 49 3.75 -0.16 -21.47
N CYS A 50 2.98 0.62 -20.70
CA CYS A 50 1.97 1.52 -21.26
C CYS A 50 2.08 2.97 -20.78
N GLY A 51 3.02 3.28 -19.88
CA GLY A 51 3.17 4.62 -19.32
C GLY A 51 2.08 5.02 -18.31
N HIS A 52 1.22 4.08 -17.88
CA HIS A 52 0.20 4.39 -16.89
C HIS A 52 0.81 4.77 -15.55
N HIS A 53 0.41 5.92 -15.00
CA HIS A 53 0.84 6.39 -13.69
C HIS A 53 -0.05 5.81 -12.59
N MET A 54 0.54 5.05 -11.70
CA MET A 54 -0.16 4.49 -10.53
C MET A 54 -0.13 5.46 -9.36
N ARG A 55 -0.95 5.20 -8.35
CA ARG A 55 -0.96 6.01 -7.13
C ARG A 55 0.31 5.83 -6.32
N ILE A 56 0.84 6.95 -5.84
CA ILE A 56 1.94 7.03 -4.88
C ILE A 56 1.37 7.60 -3.59
N SER A 57 1.74 7.02 -2.44
CA SER A 57 1.37 7.56 -1.13
C SER A 57 2.03 8.92 -0.89
N ALA A 58 1.44 9.75 -0.01
CA ALA A 58 1.99 11.06 0.30
C ALA A 58 3.41 10.98 0.91
N PRO A 59 3.70 10.10 1.88
CA PRO A 59 5.07 9.92 2.38
C PRO A 59 6.07 9.57 1.28
N ARG A 60 5.73 8.61 0.43
CA ARG A 60 6.61 8.19 -0.66
C ARG A 60 6.85 9.30 -1.69
N ARG A 61 5.87 10.16 -1.92
CA ARG A 61 6.03 11.32 -2.81
C ARG A 61 7.03 12.32 -2.23
N ILE A 62 6.99 12.58 -0.93
CA ILE A 62 7.95 13.46 -0.25
C ILE A 62 9.36 12.87 -0.36
N GLU A 63 9.54 11.58 -0.07
CA GLU A 63 10.84 10.90 -0.21
C GLU A 63 11.43 11.01 -1.63
N ILE A 64 10.58 10.98 -2.66
CA ILE A 64 11.04 11.14 -4.06
C ILE A 64 11.44 12.57 -4.38
N MET A 65 10.83 13.56 -3.73
CA MET A 65 11.01 14.98 -4.03
C MET A 65 12.11 15.63 -3.20
N MET A 66 12.40 15.10 -2.02
CA MET A 66 13.38 15.62 -1.09
C MET A 66 14.65 14.77 -1.11
N ASP A 67 15.76 15.36 -0.71
CA ASP A 67 17.00 14.63 -0.52
C ASP A 67 16.91 13.74 0.73
N ASP A 68 17.67 12.64 0.72
CA ASP A 68 17.68 11.70 1.83
C ASP A 68 18.05 12.42 3.14
N ASP A 69 17.26 12.15 4.19
CA ASP A 69 17.41 12.71 5.54
C ASP A 69 17.35 14.25 5.64
N SER A 70 16.94 14.95 4.57
CA SER A 70 16.87 16.43 4.57
C SER A 70 15.51 16.96 5.06
N TRP A 71 14.48 16.13 5.15
CA TRP A 71 13.13 16.58 5.42
C TRP A 71 12.57 16.05 6.75
N HIS A 72 11.64 16.79 7.31
CA HIS A 72 10.83 16.34 8.45
C HIS A 72 9.37 16.73 8.27
N ALA A 73 8.49 15.89 8.81
CA ALA A 73 7.07 16.19 8.80
C ALA A 73 6.73 17.26 9.84
N ILE A 74 5.91 18.22 9.45
CA ILE A 74 5.40 19.26 10.37
C ILE A 74 4.12 18.75 11.00
N ASP A 75 4.11 18.69 12.33
CA ASP A 75 2.91 18.34 13.09
C ASP A 75 1.85 19.44 12.98
N LEU A 76 0.73 19.09 12.39
CA LEU A 76 -0.42 19.99 12.27
C LEU A 76 -1.37 19.84 13.47
N PRO A 77 -1.99 20.94 13.92
CA PRO A 77 -3.00 20.87 14.98
C PRO A 77 -4.17 19.98 14.51
N GLN A 78 -4.51 19.00 15.33
CA GLN A 78 -5.60 18.08 15.01
C GLN A 78 -6.95 18.82 15.10
N PRO A 79 -7.75 18.81 14.02
CA PRO A 79 -9.09 19.41 14.05
C PRO A 79 -10.01 18.59 14.95
N VAL A 80 -11.04 19.25 15.47
CA VAL A 80 -12.08 18.57 16.24
C VAL A 80 -12.74 17.51 15.36
N SER A 81 -12.69 16.27 15.80
CA SER A 81 -13.27 15.15 15.08
C SER A 81 -14.79 15.21 15.16
N ASP A 82 -15.47 15.33 14.02
CA ASP A 82 -16.93 15.30 13.89
C ASP A 82 -17.70 16.29 14.79
N PRO A 83 -17.45 17.62 14.65
CA PRO A 83 -18.12 18.63 15.48
C PRO A 83 -19.65 18.66 15.27
N LEU A 84 -20.10 18.21 14.11
CA LEU A 84 -21.53 18.18 13.76
C LEU A 84 -22.21 16.86 14.14
N LYS A 85 -21.48 15.87 14.64
CA LYS A 85 -21.97 14.50 14.91
C LYS A 85 -22.75 13.93 13.73
N PHE A 86 -22.20 14.14 12.53
CA PHE A 86 -22.86 13.78 11.29
C PHE A 86 -23.02 12.27 11.15
N ARG A 87 -24.21 11.89 10.73
CA ARG A 87 -24.56 10.50 10.42
C ARG A 87 -25.45 10.45 9.18
N ASP A 88 -25.02 9.64 8.21
CA ASP A 88 -25.89 9.16 7.14
C ASP A 88 -26.14 7.66 7.32
N ARG A 89 -25.65 6.82 6.41
CA ARG A 89 -25.68 5.34 6.57
C ARG A 89 -24.72 4.85 7.66
N LYS A 90 -23.59 5.57 7.84
CA LYS A 90 -22.59 5.35 8.88
C LYS A 90 -22.27 6.66 9.57
N ARG A 91 -21.76 6.60 10.80
CA ARG A 91 -21.25 7.79 11.49
C ARG A 91 -19.97 8.27 10.80
N TYR A 92 -19.81 9.58 10.74
CA TYR A 92 -18.60 10.19 10.16
C TYR A 92 -17.31 9.73 10.87
N SER A 93 -17.36 9.60 12.19
CA SER A 93 -16.26 9.08 13.01
C SER A 93 -15.85 7.64 12.63
N GLU A 94 -16.79 6.79 12.26
CA GLU A 94 -16.50 5.43 11.79
C GLU A 94 -15.81 5.45 10.43
N ARG A 95 -16.24 6.33 9.51
CA ARG A 95 -15.57 6.51 8.20
C ARG A 95 -14.14 7.00 8.34
N ILE A 96 -13.88 7.97 9.21
CA ILE A 96 -12.52 8.45 9.47
C ILE A 96 -11.66 7.30 9.98
N LYS A 97 -12.16 6.52 10.93
CA LYS A 97 -11.43 5.38 11.48
C LYS A 97 -11.11 4.33 10.41
N GLU A 98 -12.08 3.99 9.56
CA GLU A 98 -11.87 3.04 8.44
C GLU A 98 -10.84 3.58 7.44
N ASN A 99 -10.93 4.86 7.06
CA ASN A 99 -9.99 5.47 6.12
C ASN A 99 -8.57 5.54 6.69
N ARG A 100 -8.41 5.94 7.95
CA ARG A 100 -7.11 5.94 8.63
C ARG A 100 -6.50 4.54 8.70
N SER A 101 -7.32 3.53 8.98
CA SER A 101 -6.88 2.13 8.99
C SER A 101 -6.47 1.63 7.59
N ALA A 102 -7.14 2.09 6.53
CA ALA A 102 -6.87 1.68 5.16
C ALA A 102 -5.65 2.38 4.56
N THR A 103 -5.42 3.65 4.90
CA THR A 103 -4.31 4.45 4.36
C THR A 103 -3.05 4.39 5.22
N GLY A 104 -3.20 4.16 6.53
CA GLY A 104 -2.13 4.30 7.52
C GLY A 104 -1.87 5.76 7.93
N ASP A 105 -2.53 6.72 7.31
CA ASP A 105 -2.36 8.14 7.54
C ASP A 105 -3.41 8.68 8.53
N ASN A 106 -3.00 9.63 9.36
CA ASN A 106 -3.90 10.27 10.33
C ASN A 106 -4.72 11.40 9.71
N ASP A 107 -4.24 12.01 8.64
CA ASP A 107 -4.88 13.12 7.95
C ASP A 107 -4.78 12.96 6.43
N ALA A 108 -5.61 13.68 5.69
CA ALA A 108 -5.57 13.74 4.23
C ALA A 108 -4.43 14.62 3.70
N ILE A 109 -3.79 15.42 4.55
CA ILE A 109 -2.70 16.33 4.21
C ILE A 109 -1.47 15.95 5.01
N LEU A 110 -0.35 15.85 4.32
CA LEU A 110 0.97 15.74 4.90
C LEU A 110 1.77 16.98 4.54
N VAL A 111 2.26 17.69 5.53
CA VAL A 111 3.12 18.86 5.34
C VAL A 111 4.52 18.51 5.80
N ALA A 112 5.49 18.82 4.97
CA ALA A 112 6.90 18.57 5.25
C ALA A 112 7.73 19.80 4.90
N GLU A 113 8.85 19.95 5.59
CA GLU A 113 9.87 20.95 5.37
C GLU A 113 11.21 20.26 5.18
N GLY A 114 12.01 20.73 4.19
CA GLY A 114 13.34 20.21 3.88
C GLY A 114 14.12 21.08 2.94
#